data_01ea5879926dad166144b51cbf264c29
#
_entry.id   01ea5879926dad166144b51cbf264c29
#
_cell.length_a   1.000
_cell.length_b   1.000
_cell.length_c   1.000
_cell.angle_alpha   90.00
_cell.angle_beta   90.00
_cell.angle_gamma   90.00
#
_symmetry.space_group_name_H-M   'P 1'
#
loop_
_entity.id
_entity.type
_entity.pdbx_description
1 polymer ?
#
loop_
_entity_poly.entity_id
_entity_poly.type
_entity_poly.pdbx_seq_one_letter_code
_entity_poly.pdbx_strand_id
1 'polypeptide(L)'
;MIRRPAMSGIVGFRRPPVPGAAGFPREEFEAVSRASPVIFFICPYGTSISTVRWAIQRLGRDGFHVVAYEAAKAVFMDGDPEILPGLIASVRADIKAQIARLTSEGVTEFGFFGSSLGSFIFYNCVGDAVPELRWGVFNTGGGIARGMWRLDGARRQHVMRGWSLARLEAAWAGVQYPEFGHLDGCRFVFVSSRRDKIAPLDNIEPYLGSMRQAGAQVSVLEVPAIGHFSTIVAGLWRAPRFVAMVRPAVGPAPAR
;
A
#
# COMPACT_ATOMS: atom_id res chain seq x y z
N MET A 1 -9.19 -41.74 6.50
CA MET A 1 -7.74 -41.47 6.52
C MET A 1 -7.47 -40.43 5.42
N ILE A 2 -7.49 -39.12 5.76
CA ILE A 2 -7.29 -38.02 4.80
C ILE A 2 -5.77 -37.75 4.76
N ARG A 3 -5.11 -38.10 3.65
CA ARG A 3 -3.71 -37.75 3.42
C ARG A 3 -3.59 -36.23 3.28
N ARG A 4 -2.93 -35.58 4.24
CA ARG A 4 -2.48 -34.19 4.08
C ARG A 4 -1.46 -34.15 2.93
N PRO A 5 -1.57 -33.20 1.97
CA PRO A 5 -0.52 -33.02 0.97
C PRO A 5 0.76 -32.60 1.67
N ALA A 6 1.87 -33.19 1.26
CA ALA A 6 3.22 -32.84 1.72
C ALA A 6 3.44 -31.34 1.50
N MET A 7 3.86 -30.64 2.55
CA MET A 7 4.33 -29.25 2.46
C MET A 7 5.60 -29.25 1.61
N SER A 8 5.48 -29.01 0.31
CA SER A 8 6.61 -28.68 -0.54
C SER A 8 7.20 -27.38 -0.02
N GLY A 9 8.48 -27.45 0.38
CA GLY A 9 9.20 -26.32 0.93
C GLY A 9 9.18 -25.15 -0.04
N ILE A 10 8.64 -24.01 0.42
CA ILE A 10 8.67 -22.75 -0.30
C ILE A 10 10.12 -22.25 -0.22
N VAL A 11 10.89 -22.48 -1.26
CA VAL A 11 12.20 -21.85 -1.46
C VAL A 11 11.90 -20.46 -2.05
N GLY A 12 11.54 -19.52 -1.19
CA GLY A 12 11.49 -18.11 -1.56
C GLY A 12 12.91 -17.61 -1.76
N PHE A 13 13.33 -17.44 -3.00
CA PHE A 13 14.58 -16.74 -3.29
C PHE A 13 14.43 -15.28 -2.86
N ARG A 14 15.24 -14.90 -1.88
CA ARG A 14 15.38 -13.52 -1.44
C ARG A 14 16.41 -12.86 -2.36
N ARG A 15 15.98 -11.90 -3.19
CA ARG A 15 16.95 -10.97 -3.78
C ARG A 15 17.45 -10.03 -2.67
N PRO A 16 18.77 -9.74 -2.62
CA PRO A 16 19.30 -8.78 -1.66
C PRO A 16 18.59 -7.42 -1.81
N PRO A 17 18.50 -6.61 -0.73
CA PRO A 17 17.92 -5.29 -0.81
C PRO A 17 18.61 -4.49 -1.92
N VAL A 18 17.85 -4.05 -2.90
CA VAL A 18 18.32 -3.14 -3.94
C VAL A 18 18.05 -1.73 -3.44
N PRO A 19 18.96 -0.76 -3.64
CA PRO A 19 18.63 0.64 -3.42
C PRO A 19 17.37 0.96 -4.22
N GLY A 20 16.24 1.12 -3.53
CA GLY A 20 15.00 1.60 -4.12
C GLY A 20 15.06 3.11 -4.36
N ALA A 21 13.92 3.71 -4.68
CA ALA A 21 13.77 5.14 -4.69
C ALA A 21 14.33 5.75 -3.41
N ALA A 22 14.97 6.89 -3.48
CA ALA A 22 15.63 7.53 -2.34
C ALA A 22 14.70 7.55 -1.11
N GLY A 23 15.12 6.92 -0.02
CA GLY A 23 14.34 6.81 1.22
C GLY A 23 13.38 5.62 1.34
N PHE A 24 13.30 4.73 0.33
CA PHE A 24 12.44 3.53 0.37
C PHE A 24 13.25 2.27 0.01
N PRO A 25 13.93 1.63 0.95
CA PRO A 25 14.53 0.32 0.74
C PRO A 25 13.49 -0.68 0.23
N ARG A 26 13.89 -1.52 -0.73
CA ARG A 26 13.00 -2.50 -1.38
C ARG A 26 13.54 -3.90 -1.23
N GLU A 27 12.64 -4.86 -0.96
CA GLU A 27 12.92 -6.31 -1.04
C GLU A 27 11.89 -6.98 -1.97
N GLU A 28 12.33 -7.99 -2.70
CA GLU A 28 11.46 -8.81 -3.56
C GLU A 28 11.32 -10.22 -2.97
N PHE A 29 10.09 -10.73 -2.98
CA PHE A 29 9.72 -12.07 -2.53
C PHE A 29 9.08 -12.79 -3.72
N GLU A 30 9.89 -13.57 -4.41
CA GLU A 30 9.46 -14.25 -5.63
C GLU A 30 8.44 -15.36 -5.33
N ALA A 31 7.39 -15.43 -6.16
CA ALA A 31 6.47 -16.56 -6.16
C ALA A 31 7.12 -17.76 -6.91
N VAL A 32 6.47 -18.92 -6.77
CA VAL A 32 6.91 -20.16 -7.44
C VAL A 32 6.86 -20.04 -8.98
N SER A 33 5.93 -19.22 -9.51
CA SER A 33 5.77 -19.02 -10.96
C SER A 33 6.14 -17.58 -11.35
N ARG A 34 6.87 -17.43 -12.45
CA ARG A 34 7.20 -16.11 -13.03
C ARG A 34 5.97 -15.35 -13.52
N ALA A 35 4.89 -16.04 -13.89
CA ALA A 35 3.62 -15.45 -14.30
C ALA A 35 2.69 -15.12 -13.12
N SER A 36 3.16 -15.28 -11.89
CA SER A 36 2.36 -14.97 -10.70
C SER A 36 1.99 -13.48 -10.67
N PRO A 37 0.78 -13.15 -10.24
CA PRO A 37 0.37 -11.76 -10.03
C PRO A 37 1.27 -11.08 -9.01
N VAL A 38 1.52 -9.80 -9.22
CA VAL A 38 2.42 -9.02 -8.37
C VAL A 38 1.63 -8.14 -7.43
N ILE A 39 2.05 -8.10 -6.17
CA ILE A 39 1.59 -7.14 -5.18
C ILE A 39 2.74 -6.20 -4.82
N PHE A 40 2.55 -4.92 -5.08
CA PHE A 40 3.37 -3.88 -4.48
C PHE A 40 2.91 -3.64 -3.05
N PHE A 41 3.80 -3.85 -2.10
CA PHE A 41 3.51 -3.73 -0.67
C PHE A 41 4.29 -2.55 -0.08
N ILE A 42 3.59 -1.57 0.51
CA ILE A 42 4.26 -0.47 1.22
C ILE A 42 3.95 -0.56 2.70
N CYS A 43 5.03 -0.64 3.51
CA CYS A 43 4.97 -0.77 4.95
C CYS A 43 4.33 0.45 5.63
N PRO A 44 3.77 0.28 6.84
CA PRO A 44 3.39 1.40 7.69
C PRO A 44 4.59 2.28 8.04
N TYR A 45 4.32 3.52 8.40
CA TYR A 45 5.34 4.45 8.87
C TYR A 45 6.21 3.87 10.01
N GLY A 46 7.52 3.99 9.85
CA GLY A 46 8.50 3.54 10.84
C GLY A 46 8.54 2.02 11.06
N THR A 47 7.94 1.25 10.16
CA THR A 47 7.94 -0.22 10.24
C THR A 47 8.84 -0.79 9.15
N SER A 48 9.74 -1.67 9.54
CA SER A 48 10.61 -2.37 8.59
C SER A 48 9.91 -3.54 7.91
N ILE A 49 10.39 -3.92 6.73
CA ILE A 49 9.94 -5.13 6.01
C ILE A 49 10.09 -6.36 6.91
N SER A 50 11.16 -6.43 7.72
CA SER A 50 11.38 -7.56 8.64
C SER A 50 10.25 -7.72 9.65
N THR A 51 9.68 -6.62 10.15
CA THR A 51 8.57 -6.63 11.12
C THR A 51 7.27 -7.19 10.52
N VAL A 52 7.01 -6.92 9.24
CA VAL A 52 5.79 -7.35 8.55
C VAL A 52 6.02 -8.56 7.61
N ARG A 53 7.21 -9.12 7.63
CA ARG A 53 7.62 -10.27 6.79
C ARG A 53 6.63 -11.43 6.83
N TRP A 54 6.05 -11.70 7.98
CA TRP A 54 5.05 -12.76 8.15
C TRP A 54 3.79 -12.53 7.29
N ALA A 55 3.35 -11.27 7.12
CA ALA A 55 2.21 -10.94 6.26
C ALA A 55 2.59 -11.06 4.78
N ILE A 56 3.78 -10.59 4.40
CA ILE A 56 4.34 -10.71 3.05
C ILE A 56 4.48 -12.19 2.66
N GLN A 57 5.02 -13.02 3.56
CA GLN A 57 5.15 -14.46 3.32
C GLN A 57 3.80 -15.17 3.16
N ARG A 58 2.74 -14.69 3.83
CA ARG A 58 1.39 -15.23 3.62
C ARG A 58 0.88 -14.95 2.22
N LEU A 59 1.05 -13.71 1.73
CA LEU A 59 0.73 -13.37 0.34
C LEU A 59 1.54 -14.22 -0.64
N GLY A 60 2.83 -14.43 -0.38
CA GLY A 60 3.67 -15.32 -1.18
C GLY A 60 3.17 -16.77 -1.22
N ARG A 61 2.67 -17.32 -0.08
CA ARG A 61 2.07 -18.67 -0.04
C ARG A 61 0.76 -18.76 -0.84
N ASP A 62 0.05 -17.65 -0.97
CA ASP A 62 -1.16 -17.55 -1.79
C ASP A 62 -0.84 -17.32 -3.28
N GLY A 63 0.43 -17.43 -3.67
CA GLY A 63 0.88 -17.40 -5.06
C GLY A 63 1.21 -16.02 -5.60
N PHE A 64 1.33 -14.99 -4.75
CA PHE A 64 1.72 -13.66 -5.19
C PHE A 64 3.25 -13.47 -5.17
N HIS A 65 3.78 -12.83 -6.20
CA HIS A 65 5.08 -12.18 -6.13
C HIS A 65 4.91 -10.85 -5.39
N VAL A 66 5.70 -10.59 -4.36
CA VAL A 66 5.57 -9.37 -3.56
C VAL A 66 6.82 -8.49 -3.69
N VAL A 67 6.62 -7.26 -4.14
CA VAL A 67 7.65 -6.20 -4.16
C VAL A 67 7.35 -5.28 -2.96
N ALA A 68 8.14 -5.39 -1.91
CA ALA A 68 7.90 -4.69 -0.65
C ALA A 68 8.82 -3.47 -0.52
N TYR A 69 8.24 -2.36 -0.07
CA TYR A 69 8.93 -1.10 0.21
C TYR A 69 8.85 -0.77 1.69
N GLU A 70 9.96 -0.33 2.24
CA GLU A 70 10.07 0.17 3.60
C GLU A 70 10.16 1.69 3.61
N ALA A 71 9.22 2.37 4.24
CA ALA A 71 9.31 3.80 4.45
C ALA A 71 10.30 4.08 5.61
N ALA A 72 11.48 4.54 5.29
CA ALA A 72 12.49 4.89 6.29
C ALA A 72 11.94 5.98 7.24
N LYS A 73 12.00 5.72 8.55
CA LYS A 73 11.50 6.63 9.58
C LYS A 73 12.16 8.02 9.49
N ALA A 74 13.44 8.06 9.18
CA ALA A 74 14.21 9.29 9.02
C ALA A 74 13.59 10.25 8.00
N VAL A 75 13.11 9.71 6.89
CA VAL A 75 12.51 10.48 5.78
C VAL A 75 11.36 11.39 6.24
N PHE A 76 10.59 10.97 7.25
CA PHE A 76 9.46 11.73 7.80
C PHE A 76 9.80 12.45 9.11
N MET A 77 10.92 12.09 9.74
CA MET A 77 11.37 12.70 10.99
C MET A 77 12.33 13.86 10.76
N ASP A 78 13.02 13.92 9.62
CA ASP A 78 13.96 15.02 9.28
C ASP A 78 13.26 16.34 8.97
N GLY A 79 11.94 16.31 8.89
CA GLY A 79 11.05 17.42 9.18
C GLY A 79 10.99 18.53 8.18
N ASP A 80 11.43 18.30 6.94
CA ASP A 80 11.03 19.17 5.83
C ASP A 80 9.81 18.55 5.13
N PRO A 81 8.59 19.08 5.35
CA PRO A 81 7.39 18.55 4.69
C PRO A 81 7.44 18.66 3.17
N GLU A 82 8.25 19.53 2.61
CA GLU A 82 8.38 19.73 1.15
C GLU A 82 9.04 18.53 0.46
N ILE A 83 9.74 17.68 1.22
CA ILE A 83 10.32 16.44 0.70
C ILE A 83 9.25 15.41 0.28
N LEU A 84 8.09 15.39 0.93
CA LEU A 84 7.09 14.33 0.73
C LEU A 84 6.59 14.20 -0.71
N PRO A 85 6.27 15.28 -1.45
CA PRO A 85 5.88 15.16 -2.86
C PRO A 85 6.96 14.51 -3.73
N GLY A 86 8.22 14.87 -3.51
CA GLY A 86 9.37 14.29 -4.22
C GLY A 86 9.55 12.80 -3.91
N LEU A 87 9.35 12.40 -2.66
CA LEU A 87 9.41 10.99 -2.25
C LEU A 87 8.32 10.16 -2.90
N ILE A 88 7.08 10.67 -2.92
CA ILE A 88 5.96 9.99 -3.59
C ILE A 88 6.24 9.84 -5.08
N ALA A 89 6.75 10.89 -5.73
CA ALA A 89 7.14 10.84 -7.14
C ALA A 89 8.23 9.79 -7.39
N SER A 90 9.23 9.70 -6.51
CA SER A 90 10.30 8.68 -6.58
C SER A 90 9.76 7.25 -6.44
N VAL A 91 8.89 6.98 -5.48
CA VAL A 91 8.28 5.64 -5.29
C VAL A 91 7.43 5.28 -6.50
N ARG A 92 6.62 6.21 -7.00
CA ARG A 92 5.81 6.01 -8.20
C ARG A 92 6.66 5.69 -9.42
N ALA A 93 7.77 6.39 -9.61
CA ALA A 93 8.70 6.13 -10.71
C ALA A 93 9.33 4.73 -10.59
N ASP A 94 9.72 4.30 -9.38
CA ASP A 94 10.26 2.96 -9.16
C ASP A 94 9.20 1.88 -9.39
N ILE A 95 7.95 2.06 -8.92
CA ILE A 95 6.84 1.14 -9.20
C ILE A 95 6.64 0.98 -10.72
N LYS A 96 6.61 2.08 -11.48
CA LYS A 96 6.52 2.02 -12.95
C LYS A 96 7.67 1.24 -13.57
N ALA A 97 8.91 1.48 -13.13
CA ALA A 97 10.07 0.75 -13.60
C ALA A 97 9.98 -0.75 -13.29
N GLN A 98 9.50 -1.12 -12.10
CA GLN A 98 9.27 -2.52 -11.74
C GLN A 98 8.16 -3.15 -12.58
N ILE A 99 7.06 -2.45 -12.82
CA ILE A 99 5.98 -2.94 -13.72
C ILE A 99 6.55 -3.21 -15.11
N ALA A 100 7.28 -2.27 -15.69
CA ALA A 100 7.88 -2.45 -17.01
C ALA A 100 8.82 -3.67 -17.06
N ARG A 101 9.70 -3.83 -16.05
CA ARG A 101 10.59 -4.99 -15.92
C ARG A 101 9.79 -6.30 -15.83
N LEU A 102 8.84 -6.37 -14.89
CA LEU A 102 8.06 -7.59 -14.64
C LEU A 102 7.16 -7.95 -15.83
N THR A 103 6.62 -6.94 -16.53
CA THR A 103 5.88 -7.17 -17.78
C THR A 103 6.76 -7.80 -18.86
N SER A 104 8.03 -7.38 -18.98
CA SER A 104 8.98 -8.01 -19.90
C SER A 104 9.34 -9.46 -19.50
N GLU A 105 9.13 -9.82 -18.25
CA GLU A 105 9.28 -11.18 -17.71
C GLU A 105 7.98 -12.01 -17.82
N GLY A 106 6.89 -11.44 -18.40
CA GLY A 106 5.63 -12.12 -18.66
C GLY A 106 4.54 -11.92 -17.60
N VAL A 107 4.74 -11.04 -16.62
CA VAL A 107 3.70 -10.68 -15.64
C VAL A 107 2.67 -9.76 -16.30
N THR A 108 1.40 -10.06 -16.09
CA THR A 108 0.28 -9.29 -16.68
C THR A 108 -0.67 -8.71 -15.63
N GLU A 109 -0.49 -9.05 -14.37
CA GLU A 109 -1.42 -8.68 -13.31
C GLU A 109 -0.69 -8.01 -12.14
N PHE A 110 -1.07 -6.78 -11.85
CA PHE A 110 -0.48 -5.95 -10.81
C PHE A 110 -1.54 -5.39 -9.87
N GLY A 111 -1.26 -5.47 -8.59
CA GLY A 111 -2.06 -4.86 -7.55
C GLY A 111 -1.21 -4.34 -6.41
N PHE A 112 -1.84 -3.87 -5.35
CA PHE A 112 -1.11 -3.33 -4.22
C PHE A 112 -1.74 -3.66 -2.86
N PHE A 113 -0.91 -3.54 -1.84
CA PHE A 113 -1.32 -3.52 -0.43
C PHE A 113 -0.56 -2.40 0.28
N GLY A 114 -1.25 -1.31 0.56
CA GLY A 114 -0.71 -0.20 1.34
C GLY A 114 -1.19 -0.25 2.79
N SER A 115 -0.31 0.04 3.73
CA SER A 115 -0.69 0.08 5.14
C SER A 115 -0.32 1.42 5.77
N SER A 116 -1.30 2.12 6.37
CA SER A 116 -1.15 3.46 6.96
C SER A 116 -0.52 4.44 5.96
N LEU A 117 0.73 4.88 6.17
CA LEU A 117 1.47 5.69 5.21
C LEU A 117 1.53 5.04 3.83
N GLY A 118 1.69 3.72 3.75
CA GLY A 118 1.67 3.00 2.50
C GLY A 118 0.36 3.15 1.72
N SER A 119 -0.78 3.20 2.42
CA SER A 119 -2.08 3.50 1.79
C SER A 119 -2.07 4.89 1.19
N PHE A 120 -1.55 5.89 1.93
CA PHE A 120 -1.45 7.26 1.45
C PHE A 120 -0.58 7.38 0.19
N ILE A 121 0.56 6.68 0.16
CA ILE A 121 1.43 6.68 -1.01
C ILE A 121 0.68 6.09 -2.23
N PHE A 122 -0.07 5.00 -2.03
CA PHE A 122 -0.82 4.38 -3.13
C PHE A 122 -1.98 5.23 -3.64
N TYR A 123 -2.56 6.14 -2.86
CA TYR A 123 -3.51 7.12 -3.42
C TYR A 123 -2.88 7.93 -4.56
N ASN A 124 -1.57 8.16 -4.49
CA ASN A 124 -0.81 8.89 -5.52
C ASN A 124 -0.23 7.98 -6.62
N CYS A 125 -0.52 6.67 -6.57
CA CYS A 125 0.00 5.69 -7.53
C CYS A 125 -1.10 5.03 -8.36
N VAL A 126 -2.38 5.26 -8.07
CA VAL A 126 -3.50 4.65 -8.83
C VAL A 126 -4.05 5.58 -9.90
N GLY A 127 -4.91 5.06 -10.75
CA GLY A 127 -5.50 5.80 -11.87
C GLY A 127 -4.47 6.15 -12.95
N ASP A 128 -4.57 7.33 -13.52
CA ASP A 128 -3.68 7.78 -14.61
C ASP A 128 -2.20 7.83 -14.18
N ALA A 129 -1.93 7.86 -12.88
CA ALA A 129 -0.56 7.86 -12.36
C ALA A 129 0.17 6.53 -12.62
N VAL A 130 -0.50 5.38 -12.40
CA VAL A 130 -0.01 4.02 -12.70
C VAL A 130 -1.20 3.15 -13.10
N PRO A 131 -1.62 3.16 -14.37
CA PRO A 131 -2.86 2.54 -14.82
C PRO A 131 -2.87 1.00 -14.70
N GLU A 132 -1.74 0.38 -14.53
CA GLU A 132 -1.61 -1.06 -14.31
C GLU A 132 -2.06 -1.50 -12.90
N LEU A 133 -2.10 -0.59 -11.91
CA LEU A 133 -2.55 -0.89 -10.55
C LEU A 133 -4.08 -0.84 -10.45
N ARG A 134 -4.73 -1.89 -10.92
CA ARG A 134 -6.19 -1.95 -11.07
C ARG A 134 -6.94 -2.53 -9.87
N TRP A 135 -6.24 -3.07 -8.90
CA TRP A 135 -6.84 -3.60 -7.68
C TRP A 135 -5.90 -3.43 -6.50
N GLY A 136 -6.46 -3.29 -5.31
CA GLY A 136 -5.63 -3.18 -4.13
C GLY A 136 -6.36 -2.93 -2.82
N VAL A 137 -5.57 -2.93 -1.77
CA VAL A 137 -6.01 -2.79 -0.39
C VAL A 137 -5.37 -1.57 0.25
N PHE A 138 -6.20 -0.67 0.73
CA PHE A 138 -5.81 0.44 1.59
C PHE A 138 -6.07 0.03 3.05
N ASN A 139 -5.05 -0.49 3.71
CA ASN A 139 -5.15 -0.94 5.09
C ASN A 139 -4.86 0.21 6.05
N THR A 140 -5.86 0.82 6.58
CA THR A 140 -5.89 2.08 7.31
C THR A 140 -5.23 3.20 6.51
N GLY A 141 -5.94 4.21 6.17
CA GLY A 141 -5.38 5.31 5.37
C GLY A 141 -6.19 6.57 5.58
N GLY A 142 -5.86 7.60 4.85
CA GLY A 142 -6.56 8.87 4.93
C GLY A 142 -5.63 10.04 4.67
N GLY A 143 -6.10 11.26 4.90
CA GLY A 143 -5.31 12.48 4.72
C GLY A 143 -4.05 12.48 5.60
N ILE A 144 -2.90 12.59 4.95
CA ILE A 144 -1.61 12.43 5.65
C ILE A 144 -1.33 13.54 6.65
N ALA A 145 -1.67 14.80 6.33
CA ALA A 145 -1.42 15.93 7.23
C ALA A 145 -2.13 15.73 8.58
N ARG A 146 -3.42 15.37 8.54
CA ARG A 146 -4.20 15.08 9.75
C ARG A 146 -3.73 13.84 10.46
N GLY A 147 -3.39 12.78 9.73
CA GLY A 147 -2.84 11.55 10.31
C GLY A 147 -1.54 11.81 11.06
N MET A 148 -0.60 12.50 10.44
CA MET A 148 0.68 12.88 11.07
C MET A 148 0.49 13.80 12.27
N TRP A 149 -0.48 14.74 12.19
CA TRP A 149 -0.78 15.65 13.29
C TRP A 149 -1.42 14.96 14.50
N ARG A 150 -2.14 13.85 14.28
CA ARG A 150 -2.71 13.01 15.35
C ARG A 150 -1.69 12.08 15.99
N LEU A 151 -0.54 11.86 15.36
CA LEU A 151 0.59 11.13 15.95
C LEU A 151 1.42 12.07 16.84
N ASP A 152 1.34 11.91 18.15
CA ASP A 152 1.99 12.81 19.11
C ASP A 152 3.48 13.03 18.84
N GLY A 153 4.22 11.98 18.50
CA GLY A 153 5.63 12.08 18.18
C GLY A 153 5.91 12.93 16.94
N ALA A 154 5.16 12.70 15.86
CA ALA A 154 5.26 13.46 14.62
C ALA A 154 4.83 14.92 14.84
N ARG A 155 3.70 15.14 15.51
CA ARG A 155 3.22 16.50 15.83
C ARG A 155 4.26 17.30 16.61
N ARG A 156 4.88 16.74 17.65
CA ARG A 156 5.92 17.43 18.43
C ARG A 156 7.09 17.84 17.56
N GLN A 157 7.55 16.98 16.65
CA GLN A 157 8.63 17.29 15.73
C GLN A 157 8.27 18.44 14.78
N HIS A 158 7.05 18.43 14.22
CA HIS A 158 6.59 19.51 13.37
C HIS A 158 6.47 20.84 14.13
N VAL A 159 5.87 20.82 15.32
CA VAL A 159 5.73 22.03 16.17
C VAL A 159 7.09 22.61 16.55
N MET A 160 8.07 21.78 16.94
CA MET A 160 9.43 22.25 17.26
C MET A 160 10.12 22.95 16.07
N ARG A 161 9.68 22.68 14.86
CA ARG A 161 10.20 23.28 13.63
C ARG A 161 9.32 24.42 13.10
N GLY A 162 8.36 24.89 13.89
CA GLY A 162 7.47 25.99 13.54
C GLY A 162 6.39 25.64 12.50
N TRP A 163 6.08 24.34 12.32
CA TRP A 163 5.01 23.90 11.46
C TRP A 163 3.68 23.84 12.23
N SER A 164 2.59 24.17 11.55
CA SER A 164 1.22 23.98 12.00
C SER A 164 0.49 23.00 11.11
N LEU A 165 -0.67 22.47 11.55
CA LEU A 165 -1.50 21.62 10.69
C LEU A 165 -1.86 22.31 9.37
N ALA A 166 -2.30 23.56 9.43
CA ALA A 166 -2.65 24.33 8.23
C ALA A 166 -1.47 24.48 7.25
N ARG A 167 -0.26 24.68 7.78
CA ARG A 167 0.94 24.74 6.94
C ARG A 167 1.28 23.39 6.32
N LEU A 168 1.10 22.28 7.05
CA LEU A 168 1.26 20.93 6.50
C LEU A 168 0.22 20.62 5.42
N GLU A 169 -1.05 20.97 5.66
CA GLU A 169 -2.12 20.80 4.69
C GLU A 169 -1.83 21.58 3.39
N ALA A 170 -1.32 22.80 3.51
CA ALA A 170 -0.92 23.61 2.36
C ALA A 170 0.30 23.02 1.61
N ALA A 171 1.34 22.62 2.33
CA ALA A 171 2.56 22.04 1.72
C ALA A 171 2.27 20.71 1.00
N TRP A 172 1.30 19.94 1.47
CA TRP A 172 0.94 18.62 0.91
C TRP A 172 -0.33 18.64 0.07
N ALA A 173 -0.91 19.79 -0.21
CA ALA A 173 -2.17 19.91 -0.96
C ALA A 173 -2.16 19.09 -2.27
N GLY A 174 -1.08 19.17 -3.05
CA GLY A 174 -0.96 18.47 -4.33
C GLY A 174 -0.83 16.95 -4.26
N VAL A 175 -0.53 16.40 -3.07
CA VAL A 175 -0.44 14.94 -2.85
C VAL A 175 -1.48 14.41 -1.88
N GLN A 176 -2.11 15.28 -1.09
CA GLN A 176 -3.08 14.88 -0.08
C GLN A 176 -4.42 14.45 -0.69
N TYR A 177 -4.82 15.09 -1.78
CA TYR A 177 -6.06 14.78 -2.51
C TYR A 177 -5.73 14.66 -4.00
N PRO A 178 -5.10 13.55 -4.43
CA PRO A 178 -4.72 13.38 -5.83
C PRO A 178 -5.97 13.27 -6.72
N GLU A 179 -5.87 13.79 -7.92
CA GLU A 179 -6.83 13.51 -8.98
C GLU A 179 -6.59 12.10 -9.51
N PHE A 180 -7.61 11.25 -9.46
CA PHE A 180 -7.43 9.85 -9.83
C PHE A 180 -7.54 9.60 -11.34
N GLY A 181 -8.11 10.54 -12.11
CA GLY A 181 -8.38 10.32 -13.53
C GLY A 181 -9.43 9.21 -13.72
N HIS A 182 -9.13 8.24 -14.57
CA HIS A 182 -10.04 7.13 -14.88
C HIS A 182 -9.72 5.88 -14.06
N LEU A 183 -10.71 5.40 -13.31
CA LEU A 183 -10.60 4.19 -12.49
C LEU A 183 -11.61 3.10 -12.90
N ASP A 184 -12.13 3.15 -14.13
CA ASP A 184 -13.10 2.17 -14.61
C ASP A 184 -12.54 0.74 -14.56
N GLY A 185 -13.31 -0.16 -13.92
CA GLY A 185 -12.93 -1.55 -13.70
C GLY A 185 -11.87 -1.74 -12.61
N CYS A 186 -11.41 -0.69 -11.94
CA CYS A 186 -10.56 -0.82 -10.76
C CYS A 186 -11.37 -1.25 -9.54
N ARG A 187 -10.75 -2.04 -8.66
CA ARG A 187 -11.37 -2.58 -7.44
C ARG A 187 -10.50 -2.32 -6.23
N PHE A 188 -11.05 -1.63 -5.24
CA PHE A 188 -10.32 -1.30 -4.03
C PHE A 188 -11.09 -1.68 -2.77
N VAL A 189 -10.35 -2.09 -1.75
CA VAL A 189 -10.86 -2.30 -0.39
C VAL A 189 -10.16 -1.33 0.55
N PHE A 190 -10.95 -0.62 1.33
CA PHE A 190 -10.48 0.19 2.45
C PHE A 190 -10.75 -0.57 3.74
N VAL A 191 -9.71 -0.79 4.53
CA VAL A 191 -9.81 -1.40 5.86
C VAL A 191 -9.74 -0.29 6.89
N SER A 192 -10.73 -0.19 7.76
CA SER A 192 -10.85 0.84 8.77
C SER A 192 -11.33 0.28 10.11
N SER A 193 -11.28 1.07 11.16
CA SER A 193 -11.91 0.81 12.46
C SER A 193 -12.48 2.09 13.03
N ARG A 194 -13.67 2.04 13.60
CA ARG A 194 -14.30 3.18 14.30
C ARG A 194 -13.48 3.71 15.47
N ARG A 195 -12.59 2.89 16.02
CA ARG A 195 -11.72 3.26 17.14
C ARG A 195 -10.34 3.76 16.71
N ASP A 196 -10.09 3.82 15.40
CA ASP A 196 -8.85 4.39 14.87
C ASP A 196 -8.92 5.92 14.93
N LYS A 197 -8.20 6.51 15.90
CA LYS A 197 -8.15 7.96 16.09
C LYS A 197 -7.16 8.67 15.15
N ILE A 198 -6.28 7.95 14.48
CA ILE A 198 -5.27 8.51 13.59
C ILE A 198 -5.81 8.58 12.17
N ALA A 199 -6.40 7.48 11.70
CA ALA A 199 -7.05 7.38 10.39
C ALA A 199 -8.52 6.93 10.54
N PRO A 200 -9.39 7.73 11.18
CA PRO A 200 -10.80 7.43 11.31
C PRO A 200 -11.50 7.52 9.94
N LEU A 201 -12.73 7.00 9.87
CA LEU A 201 -13.47 6.89 8.61
C LEU A 201 -13.67 8.25 7.92
N ASP A 202 -13.94 9.31 8.67
CA ASP A 202 -14.08 10.69 8.16
C ASP A 202 -12.80 11.18 7.42
N ASN A 203 -11.66 10.66 7.78
CA ASN A 203 -10.39 10.96 7.11
C ASN A 203 -10.20 10.20 5.78
N ILE A 204 -11.02 9.17 5.55
CA ILE A 204 -10.98 8.32 4.34
C ILE A 204 -12.08 8.72 3.35
N GLU A 205 -13.22 9.23 3.83
CA GLU A 205 -14.38 9.54 3.00
C GLU A 205 -14.10 10.39 1.75
N PRO A 206 -13.25 11.44 1.79
CA PRO A 206 -12.94 12.21 0.59
C PRO A 206 -12.33 11.36 -0.53
N TYR A 207 -11.48 10.38 -0.18
CA TYR A 207 -10.87 9.45 -1.15
C TYR A 207 -11.90 8.48 -1.71
N LEU A 208 -12.79 7.95 -0.86
CA LEU A 208 -13.87 7.05 -1.28
C LEU A 208 -14.78 7.72 -2.31
N GLY A 209 -15.18 8.97 -2.04
CA GLY A 209 -16.02 9.77 -2.94
C GLY A 209 -15.35 9.97 -4.29
N SER A 210 -14.13 10.49 -4.29
CA SER A 210 -13.37 10.78 -5.51
C SER A 210 -13.08 9.53 -6.34
N MET A 211 -12.71 8.41 -5.70
CA MET A 211 -12.47 7.15 -6.42
C MET A 211 -13.75 6.58 -7.05
N ARG A 212 -14.89 6.65 -6.36
CA ARG A 212 -16.18 6.22 -6.93
C ARG A 212 -16.61 7.11 -8.09
N GLN A 213 -16.43 8.41 -8.00
CA GLN A 213 -16.68 9.35 -9.09
C GLN A 213 -15.80 9.09 -10.31
N ALA A 214 -14.56 8.62 -10.09
CA ALA A 214 -13.63 8.21 -11.14
C ALA A 214 -13.93 6.81 -11.72
N GLY A 215 -14.99 6.11 -11.27
CA GLY A 215 -15.42 4.81 -11.82
C GLY A 215 -14.96 3.57 -11.04
N ALA A 216 -14.25 3.71 -9.93
CA ALA A 216 -13.78 2.56 -9.15
C ALA A 216 -14.90 1.87 -8.35
N GLN A 217 -14.80 0.55 -8.24
CA GLN A 217 -15.55 -0.23 -7.28
C GLN A 217 -14.82 -0.21 -5.93
N VAL A 218 -15.40 0.49 -4.95
CA VAL A 218 -14.76 0.68 -3.65
C VAL A 218 -15.63 0.08 -2.54
N SER A 219 -15.04 -0.84 -1.77
CA SER A 219 -15.62 -1.43 -0.56
C SER A 219 -14.90 -0.91 0.69
N VAL A 220 -15.65 -0.72 1.77
CA VAL A 220 -15.09 -0.40 3.09
C VAL A 220 -15.36 -1.56 4.02
N LEU A 221 -14.30 -2.05 4.66
CA LEU A 221 -14.37 -3.13 5.64
C LEU A 221 -13.97 -2.62 7.01
N GLU A 222 -14.90 -2.73 7.94
CA GLU A 222 -14.62 -2.42 9.32
C GLU A 222 -14.01 -3.64 10.03
N VAL A 223 -12.87 -3.45 10.70
CA VAL A 223 -12.26 -4.48 11.54
C VAL A 223 -12.45 -4.13 13.01
N PRO A 224 -12.72 -5.13 13.88
CA PRO A 224 -12.82 -4.92 15.32
C PRO A 224 -11.41 -4.69 15.89
N ALA A 225 -11.01 -3.44 15.98
CA ALA A 225 -9.70 -3.04 16.50
C ALA A 225 -9.87 -1.86 17.47
N ILE A 226 -8.94 -1.73 18.42
CA ILE A 226 -9.03 -0.74 19.52
C ILE A 226 -8.28 0.56 19.23
N GLY A 227 -7.64 0.69 18.05
CA GLY A 227 -6.89 1.87 17.63
C GLY A 227 -6.07 1.62 16.38
N HIS A 228 -5.31 2.62 15.95
CA HIS A 228 -4.59 2.61 14.67
C HIS A 228 -3.67 1.40 14.49
N PHE A 229 -2.79 1.15 15.45
CA PHE A 229 -1.83 0.05 15.37
C PHE A 229 -2.53 -1.32 15.30
N SER A 230 -3.53 -1.54 16.13
CA SER A 230 -4.29 -2.81 16.11
C SER A 230 -5.11 -2.96 14.81
N THR A 231 -5.56 -1.86 14.20
CA THR A 231 -6.21 -1.88 12.88
C THR A 231 -5.21 -2.30 11.79
N ILE A 232 -3.99 -1.75 11.83
CA ILE A 232 -2.90 -2.16 10.93
C ILE A 232 -2.65 -3.67 11.04
N VAL A 233 -2.46 -4.18 12.25
CA VAL A 233 -2.17 -5.60 12.50
C VAL A 233 -3.35 -6.48 12.05
N ALA A 234 -4.59 -6.09 12.35
CA ALA A 234 -5.77 -6.84 11.93
C ALA A 234 -5.93 -6.89 10.40
N GLY A 235 -5.57 -5.81 9.71
CA GLY A 235 -5.57 -5.77 8.25
C GLY A 235 -4.46 -6.62 7.64
N LEU A 236 -3.25 -6.54 8.17
CA LEU A 236 -2.12 -7.38 7.76
C LEU A 236 -2.41 -8.87 7.99
N TRP A 237 -3.06 -9.22 9.10
CA TRP A 237 -3.45 -10.61 9.39
C TRP A 237 -4.44 -11.15 8.37
N ARG A 238 -5.33 -10.30 7.84
CA ARG A 238 -6.36 -10.65 6.86
C ARG A 238 -5.98 -10.29 5.42
N ALA A 239 -4.75 -9.85 5.17
CA ALA A 239 -4.29 -9.39 3.85
C ALA A 239 -4.65 -10.36 2.71
N PRO A 240 -4.43 -11.68 2.80
CA PRO A 240 -4.81 -12.61 1.74
C PRO A 240 -6.30 -12.58 1.41
N ARG A 241 -7.15 -12.50 2.45
CA ARG A 241 -8.60 -12.42 2.27
C ARG A 241 -9.03 -11.12 1.56
N PHE A 242 -8.44 -10.00 1.95
CA PHE A 242 -8.77 -8.71 1.36
C PHE A 242 -8.30 -8.61 -0.09
N VAL A 243 -7.11 -9.15 -0.39
CA VAL A 243 -6.61 -9.24 -1.76
C VAL A 243 -7.53 -10.11 -2.62
N ALA A 244 -7.98 -11.26 -2.13
CA ALA A 244 -8.91 -12.13 -2.84
C ALA A 244 -10.25 -11.45 -3.17
N MET A 245 -10.70 -10.49 -2.36
CA MET A 245 -11.95 -9.75 -2.60
C MET A 245 -11.86 -8.76 -3.75
N VAL A 246 -10.69 -8.18 -3.99
CA VAL A 246 -10.50 -7.12 -4.99
C VAL A 246 -9.83 -7.61 -6.26
N ARG A 247 -9.08 -8.69 -6.18
CA ARG A 247 -8.47 -9.29 -7.35
C ARG A 247 -9.54 -9.75 -8.34
N PRO A 248 -9.46 -9.41 -9.64
CA PRO A 248 -10.35 -9.95 -10.64
C PRO A 248 -10.32 -11.49 -10.62
N ALA A 249 -11.47 -12.12 -10.75
CA ALA A 249 -11.49 -13.56 -10.98
C ALA A 249 -10.69 -13.85 -12.26
N VAL A 250 -9.72 -14.74 -12.17
CA VAL A 250 -9.01 -15.20 -13.36
C VAL A 250 -10.06 -15.91 -14.22
N GLY A 251 -10.51 -15.25 -15.31
CA GLY A 251 -11.36 -15.91 -16.28
C GLY A 251 -10.65 -17.16 -16.81
N PRO A 252 -11.40 -18.19 -17.25
CA PRO A 252 -10.77 -19.33 -17.91
C PRO A 252 -9.88 -18.79 -19.02
N ALA A 253 -8.62 -19.27 -19.07
CA ALA A 253 -7.72 -18.92 -20.16
C ALA A 253 -8.45 -19.14 -21.49
N PRO A 254 -8.39 -18.20 -22.46
CA PRO A 254 -8.98 -18.42 -23.76
C PRO A 254 -8.45 -19.74 -24.30
N ALA A 255 -9.35 -20.65 -24.64
CA ALA A 255 -8.99 -21.92 -25.26
C ALA A 255 -8.14 -21.62 -26.49
N ARG A 256 -6.91 -22.12 -26.51
CA ARG A 256 -6.00 -22.01 -27.65
C ARG A 256 -6.41 -22.97 -28.74
#